data_f3dbbe113f59af37df5bbb3f7731bdb6
#
_entry.id   f3dbbe113f59af37df5bbb3f7731bdb6
#
_cell.length_a   1.000
_cell.length_b   1.000
_cell.length_c   1.000
_cell.angle_alpha   90.00
_cell.angle_beta   90.00
_cell.angle_gamma   90.00
#
_symmetry.space_group_name_H-M   'P 1'
#
loop_
_entity.id
_entity.type
_entity.pdbx_description
1 polymer ?
#
loop_
_entity_poly.entity_id
_entity_poly.type
_entity_poly.pdbx_seq_one_letter_code
_entity_poly.pdbx_strand_id
1 'polypeptide(L)'
;MGNRRGEFSVKSAYYIAYGLLNILDEGECSTGDSRNPLWKKPWHLSIPPKVHIFAWRMCLNALPTFVNLQSKGVDICDICPACGKEPETISHAFVKCEVAKRVWRCWLDCPPVVLNVNMNIVDIAMEILEYGSSSELEFFFGATWAIWYNRNRIVYESSSQIPDHIWGFAKKHILEFRSALSASSQSLSRLEGR
;
A
#
# COMPACT_ATOMS: atom_id res chain seq x y z
N MET A 1 6.05 13.59 -21.47
CA MET A 1 7.14 14.53 -21.86
C MET A 1 8.31 14.29 -20.94
N GLY A 2 9.47 13.85 -21.46
CA GLY A 2 10.71 13.74 -20.72
C GLY A 2 11.26 15.15 -20.38
N ASN A 3 12.27 15.21 -19.51
CA ASN A 3 12.99 16.45 -19.30
C ASN A 3 13.69 16.86 -20.63
N ARG A 4 14.27 18.06 -20.71
CA ARG A 4 14.95 18.59 -21.93
C ARG A 4 16.07 17.67 -22.48
N ARG A 5 16.45 16.59 -21.79
CA ARG A 5 17.43 15.57 -22.20
C ARG A 5 16.80 14.23 -22.58
N GLY A 6 15.45 14.09 -22.57
CA GLY A 6 14.77 12.83 -22.91
C GLY A 6 14.87 11.72 -21.85
N GLU A 7 15.39 12.02 -20.67
CA GLU A 7 15.55 11.02 -19.62
C GLU A 7 14.26 10.85 -18.82
N PHE A 8 13.85 9.60 -18.61
CA PHE A 8 12.71 9.24 -17.78
C PHE A 8 13.13 9.26 -16.30
N SER A 9 12.60 10.20 -15.52
CA SER A 9 12.83 10.25 -14.08
C SER A 9 11.60 9.74 -13.32
N VAL A 10 11.79 9.26 -12.08
CA VAL A 10 10.69 8.87 -11.19
C VAL A 10 9.67 10.01 -11.02
N LYS A 11 10.16 11.26 -11.01
CA LYS A 11 9.34 12.47 -10.94
C LYS A 11 8.50 12.67 -12.20
N SER A 12 9.06 12.45 -13.41
CA SER A 12 8.30 12.54 -14.66
C SER A 12 7.29 11.43 -14.82
N ALA A 13 7.62 10.19 -14.37
CA ALA A 13 6.67 9.08 -14.33
C ALA A 13 5.49 9.36 -13.40
N TYR A 14 5.76 9.97 -12.24
CA TYR A 14 4.73 10.39 -11.29
C TYR A 14 3.78 11.43 -11.90
N TYR A 15 4.30 12.47 -12.56
CA TYR A 15 3.46 13.49 -13.22
C TYR A 15 2.66 12.95 -14.40
N ILE A 16 3.21 11.99 -15.15
CA ILE A 16 2.47 11.32 -16.23
C ILE A 16 1.35 10.46 -15.66
N ALA A 17 1.62 9.68 -14.61
CA ALA A 17 0.61 8.89 -13.92
C ALA A 17 -0.48 9.79 -13.31
N TYR A 18 -0.10 10.88 -12.66
CA TYR A 18 -1.02 11.87 -12.11
C TYR A 18 -1.87 12.56 -13.19
N GLY A 19 -1.25 12.93 -14.33
CA GLY A 19 -1.95 13.51 -15.48
C GLY A 19 -2.93 12.53 -16.13
N LEU A 20 -2.54 11.26 -16.30
CA LEU A 20 -3.42 10.22 -16.83
C LEU A 20 -4.60 9.93 -15.90
N LEU A 21 -4.39 9.96 -14.58
CA LEU A 21 -5.46 9.80 -13.59
C LEU A 21 -6.46 10.96 -13.63
N ASN A 22 -5.98 12.20 -13.81
CA ASN A 22 -6.86 13.36 -13.93
C ASN A 22 -7.60 13.41 -15.29
N ILE A 23 -7.01 12.90 -16.38
CA ILE A 23 -7.68 12.80 -17.68
C ILE A 23 -8.76 11.71 -17.66
N LEU A 24 -8.57 10.64 -16.88
CA LEU A 24 -9.59 9.60 -16.69
C LEU A 24 -10.79 10.09 -15.84
N ASP A 25 -10.63 11.19 -15.10
CA ASP A 25 -11.69 11.81 -14.31
C ASP A 25 -12.63 12.70 -15.17
N GLU A 26 -12.25 13.07 -16.43
CA GLU A 26 -13.05 13.86 -17.39
C GLU A 26 -13.67 13.00 -18.53
N GLY A 27 -13.27 11.73 -18.64
CA GLY A 27 -13.85 10.79 -19.59
C GLY A 27 -14.88 9.89 -18.94
N GLU A 28 -16.12 9.92 -19.41
CA GLU A 28 -17.18 8.99 -19.04
C GLU A 28 -16.70 7.52 -19.13
N CYS A 29 -16.16 7.01 -18.03
CA CYS A 29 -16.00 5.58 -17.88
C CYS A 29 -17.36 5.01 -17.47
N SER A 30 -18.12 4.53 -18.47
CA SER A 30 -19.44 3.94 -18.31
C SER A 30 -19.39 2.54 -17.69
N THR A 31 -18.81 2.43 -16.51
CA THR A 31 -19.07 1.36 -15.57
C THR A 31 -19.00 2.00 -14.19
N GLY A 32 -20.15 2.08 -13.53
CA GLY A 32 -20.28 2.62 -12.18
C GLY A 32 -19.44 1.86 -11.19
N ASP A 33 -18.13 2.09 -11.22
CA ASP A 33 -17.19 1.49 -10.30
C ASP A 33 -17.24 2.30 -8.99
N SER A 34 -17.94 1.76 -8.00
CA SER A 34 -18.02 2.29 -6.63
C SER A 34 -16.66 2.50 -5.94
N ARG A 35 -15.56 2.10 -6.59
CA ARG A 35 -14.17 2.25 -6.13
C ARG A 35 -13.59 3.65 -6.28
N ASN A 36 -14.31 4.57 -6.90
CA ASN A 36 -13.87 5.96 -7.10
C ASN A 36 -13.51 6.72 -5.79
N PRO A 37 -14.19 6.51 -4.64
CA PRO A 37 -13.81 7.15 -3.37
C PRO A 37 -12.43 6.75 -2.85
N LEU A 38 -11.96 5.51 -3.12
CA LEU A 38 -10.64 5.03 -2.71
C LEU A 38 -9.49 5.82 -3.35
N TRP A 39 -9.71 6.44 -4.50
CA TRP A 39 -8.65 7.14 -5.21
C TRP A 39 -8.51 8.61 -4.79
N LYS A 40 -9.56 9.22 -4.26
CA LYS A 40 -9.56 10.63 -3.83
C LYS A 40 -9.10 10.81 -2.37
N LYS A 41 -9.59 9.98 -1.45
CA LYS A 41 -9.28 10.09 -0.01
C LYS A 41 -7.86 9.64 0.40
N PRO A 42 -7.24 8.56 -0.12
CA PRO A 42 -5.91 8.15 0.32
C PRO A 42 -4.82 9.19 0.16
N TRP A 43 -4.96 10.11 -0.78
CA TRP A 43 -3.97 11.19 -1.00
C TRP A 43 -3.92 12.21 0.14
N HIS A 44 -4.91 12.23 1.03
CA HIS A 44 -4.92 13.06 2.24
C HIS A 44 -4.41 12.34 3.50
N LEU A 45 -4.02 11.06 3.38
CA LEU A 45 -3.46 10.31 4.48
C LEU A 45 -2.04 10.78 4.82
N SER A 46 -1.72 10.80 6.11
CA SER A 46 -0.38 11.15 6.61
C SER A 46 0.56 9.96 6.57
N ILE A 47 0.78 9.40 5.37
CA ILE A 47 1.68 8.28 5.13
C ILE A 47 2.79 8.67 4.13
N PRO A 48 3.96 8.00 4.17
CA PRO A 48 5.06 8.29 3.24
C PRO A 48 4.65 8.07 1.78
N PRO A 49 5.16 8.89 0.82
CA PRO A 49 4.82 8.78 -0.60
C PRO A 49 5.03 7.37 -1.19
N LYS A 50 6.06 6.65 -0.73
CA LYS A 50 6.31 5.27 -1.16
C LYS A 50 5.19 4.30 -0.73
N VAL A 51 4.57 4.55 0.43
CA VAL A 51 3.43 3.75 0.93
C VAL A 51 2.17 4.08 0.13
N HIS A 52 1.95 5.35 -0.25
CA HIS A 52 0.87 5.73 -1.17
C HIS A 52 0.95 5.01 -2.52
N ILE A 53 2.12 5.05 -3.16
CA ILE A 53 2.34 4.39 -4.46
C ILE A 53 2.14 2.87 -4.33
N PHE A 54 2.63 2.30 -3.25
CA PHE A 54 2.44 0.88 -2.95
C PHE A 54 0.95 0.53 -2.77
N ALA A 55 0.22 1.28 -1.93
CA ALA A 55 -1.21 1.09 -1.68
C ALA A 55 -2.03 1.17 -2.98
N TRP A 56 -1.73 2.17 -3.81
CA TRP A 56 -2.33 2.31 -5.13
C TRP A 56 -2.10 1.08 -6.01
N ARG A 57 -0.85 0.61 -6.15
CA ARG A 57 -0.51 -0.59 -6.93
C ARG A 57 -1.16 -1.86 -6.37
N MET A 58 -1.24 -1.97 -5.05
CA MET A 58 -1.87 -3.09 -4.37
C MET A 58 -3.38 -3.15 -4.71
N CYS A 59 -4.08 -2.03 -4.59
CA CYS A 59 -5.51 -1.96 -4.88
C CYS A 59 -5.83 -2.19 -6.37
N LEU A 60 -4.92 -1.84 -7.28
CA LEU A 60 -5.04 -2.12 -8.73
C LEU A 60 -4.62 -3.55 -9.11
N ASN A 61 -4.28 -4.41 -8.16
CA ASN A 61 -3.69 -5.73 -8.43
C ASN A 61 -2.42 -5.65 -9.31
N ALA A 62 -1.65 -4.56 -9.18
CA ALA A 62 -0.47 -4.27 -10.01
C ALA A 62 0.87 -4.55 -9.31
N LEU A 63 0.86 -5.22 -8.15
CA LEU A 63 2.07 -5.70 -7.50
C LEU A 63 2.60 -6.96 -8.21
N PRO A 64 3.93 -7.16 -8.28
CA PRO A 64 4.54 -8.33 -8.89
C PRO A 64 4.49 -9.54 -7.94
N THR A 65 3.28 -9.98 -7.58
CA THR A 65 3.08 -11.28 -6.94
C THR A 65 3.41 -12.40 -7.93
N PHE A 66 3.72 -13.59 -7.45
CA PHE A 66 4.09 -14.69 -8.34
C PHE A 66 2.95 -15.06 -9.30
N VAL A 67 1.69 -15.03 -8.84
CA VAL A 67 0.53 -15.21 -9.72
C VAL A 67 0.47 -14.12 -10.81
N ASN A 68 0.70 -12.85 -10.45
CA ASN A 68 0.70 -11.75 -11.42
C ASN A 68 1.89 -11.83 -12.40
N LEU A 69 3.05 -12.29 -11.98
CA LEU A 69 4.20 -12.51 -12.85
C LEU A 69 3.94 -13.67 -13.82
N GLN A 70 3.42 -14.79 -13.32
CA GLN A 70 3.07 -15.94 -14.14
C GLN A 70 2.02 -15.59 -15.20
N SER A 71 0.99 -14.79 -14.85
CA SER A 71 -0.02 -14.31 -15.80
C SER A 71 0.55 -13.41 -16.92
N LYS A 72 1.74 -12.85 -16.70
CA LYS A 72 2.49 -12.06 -17.70
C LYS A 72 3.54 -12.87 -18.46
N GLY A 73 3.50 -14.20 -18.32
CA GLY A 73 4.39 -15.11 -19.06
C GLY A 73 5.76 -15.31 -18.41
N VAL A 74 5.97 -14.88 -17.17
CA VAL A 74 7.20 -15.20 -16.44
C VAL A 74 7.12 -16.65 -15.96
N ASP A 75 8.12 -17.46 -16.31
CA ASP A 75 8.22 -18.85 -15.86
C ASP A 75 8.69 -18.89 -14.40
N ILE A 76 7.74 -18.92 -13.49
CA ILE A 76 7.96 -18.93 -12.04
C ILE A 76 6.88 -19.77 -11.35
N CYS A 77 7.26 -20.47 -10.27
CA CYS A 77 6.29 -21.10 -9.39
C CYS A 77 5.44 -20.04 -8.68
N ASP A 78 4.13 -20.20 -8.72
CA ASP A 78 3.17 -19.21 -8.17
C ASP A 78 3.02 -19.29 -6.64
N ILE A 79 3.65 -20.25 -5.97
CA ILE A 79 3.54 -20.50 -4.54
C ILE A 79 4.12 -19.33 -3.72
N CYS A 80 3.37 -18.89 -2.74
CA CYS A 80 3.73 -17.79 -1.83
C CYS A 80 5.09 -18.05 -1.14
N PRO A 81 6.08 -17.17 -1.30
CA PRO A 81 7.42 -17.37 -0.73
C PRO A 81 7.44 -17.24 0.81
N ALA A 82 6.43 -16.61 1.40
CA ALA A 82 6.37 -16.40 2.83
C ALA A 82 5.83 -17.61 3.60
N CYS A 83 4.85 -18.33 3.07
CA CYS A 83 4.28 -19.51 3.74
C CYS A 83 4.56 -20.83 3.04
N GLY A 84 4.94 -20.83 1.75
CA GLY A 84 5.25 -22.02 0.97
C GLY A 84 4.06 -22.96 0.70
N LYS A 85 2.80 -22.47 0.81
CA LYS A 85 1.63 -23.37 0.81
C LYS A 85 0.65 -23.10 -0.33
N GLU A 86 0.34 -21.86 -0.64
CA GLU A 86 -0.74 -21.46 -1.56
C GLU A 86 -0.23 -20.46 -2.60
N PRO A 87 -0.93 -20.32 -3.74
CA PRO A 87 -0.57 -19.33 -4.75
C PRO A 87 -0.52 -17.90 -4.18
N GLU A 88 0.50 -17.15 -4.57
CA GLU A 88 0.70 -15.78 -4.12
C GLU A 88 -0.17 -14.79 -4.90
N THR A 89 -1.44 -14.74 -4.56
CA THR A 89 -2.34 -13.65 -4.98
C THR A 89 -2.20 -12.45 -4.03
N ILE A 90 -2.71 -11.26 -4.42
CA ILE A 90 -2.78 -10.09 -3.52
C ILE A 90 -3.54 -10.44 -2.23
N SER A 91 -4.72 -11.05 -2.36
CA SER A 91 -5.52 -11.43 -1.19
C SER A 91 -4.81 -12.47 -0.30
N HIS A 92 -4.08 -13.42 -0.91
CA HIS A 92 -3.29 -14.34 -0.12
C HIS A 92 -2.15 -13.62 0.61
N ALA A 93 -1.33 -12.88 -0.10
CA ALA A 93 -0.12 -12.26 0.45
C ALA A 93 -0.41 -11.34 1.65
N PHE A 94 -1.55 -10.64 1.65
CA PHE A 94 -1.87 -9.64 2.68
C PHE A 94 -2.94 -10.03 3.68
N VAL A 95 -3.83 -10.99 3.36
CA VAL A 95 -4.97 -11.35 4.23
C VAL A 95 -4.92 -12.82 4.63
N LYS A 96 -4.78 -13.74 3.66
CA LYS A 96 -4.95 -15.19 3.89
C LYS A 96 -3.67 -15.87 4.37
N CYS A 97 -2.50 -15.35 4.03
CA CYS A 97 -1.21 -15.92 4.39
C CYS A 97 -1.03 -15.97 5.92
N GLU A 98 -0.55 -17.10 6.44
CA GLU A 98 -0.31 -17.25 7.88
C GLU A 98 0.71 -16.24 8.45
N VAL A 99 1.69 -15.83 7.64
CA VAL A 99 2.64 -14.79 8.05
C VAL A 99 1.92 -13.44 8.18
N ALA A 100 1.10 -13.07 7.20
CA ALA A 100 0.31 -11.84 7.26
C ALA A 100 -0.67 -11.84 8.44
N LYS A 101 -1.40 -12.93 8.67
CA LYS A 101 -2.30 -13.07 9.82
C LYS A 101 -1.60 -12.87 11.16
N ARG A 102 -0.37 -13.38 11.29
CA ARG A 102 0.43 -13.16 12.51
C ARG A 102 0.81 -11.69 12.66
N VAL A 103 1.13 -10.99 11.61
CA VAL A 103 1.43 -9.54 11.65
C VAL A 103 0.19 -8.76 12.10
N TRP A 104 -0.99 -9.07 11.54
CA TRP A 104 -2.25 -8.42 11.95
C TRP A 104 -2.59 -8.64 13.43
N ARG A 105 -2.29 -9.82 13.99
CA ARG A 105 -2.47 -10.10 15.43
C ARG A 105 -1.54 -9.30 16.35
N CYS A 106 -0.44 -8.75 15.85
CA CYS A 106 0.43 -7.86 16.61
C CYS A 106 -0.13 -6.43 16.73
N TRP A 107 -1.15 -6.09 15.92
CA TRP A 107 -1.87 -4.82 16.03
C TRP A 107 -3.05 -4.98 16.99
N LEU A 108 -2.89 -4.51 18.25
CA LEU A 108 -3.88 -4.72 19.32
C LEU A 108 -5.27 -4.15 18.99
N ASP A 109 -5.30 -2.96 18.37
CA ASP A 109 -6.54 -2.28 17.96
C ASP A 109 -6.86 -2.53 16.47
N CYS A 110 -6.50 -3.70 15.95
CA CYS A 110 -6.73 -4.05 14.55
C CYS A 110 -8.24 -4.08 14.24
N PRO A 111 -8.72 -3.32 13.25
CA PRO A 111 -10.11 -3.40 12.86
C PRO A 111 -10.50 -4.83 12.50
N PRO A 112 -11.64 -5.36 13.00
CA PRO A 112 -12.03 -6.76 12.75
C PRO A 112 -12.13 -7.13 11.27
N VAL A 113 -12.45 -6.16 10.41
CA VAL A 113 -12.54 -6.35 8.95
C VAL A 113 -11.22 -6.83 8.34
N VAL A 114 -10.07 -6.40 8.88
CA VAL A 114 -8.73 -6.81 8.40
C VAL A 114 -8.50 -8.31 8.56
N LEU A 115 -9.15 -8.93 9.52
CA LEU A 115 -9.06 -10.36 9.80
C LEU A 115 -10.09 -11.19 9.02
N ASN A 116 -10.95 -10.55 8.22
CA ASN A 116 -11.96 -11.23 7.42
C ASN A 116 -11.34 -11.80 6.13
N VAL A 117 -11.00 -13.09 6.17
CA VAL A 117 -10.37 -13.83 5.05
C VAL A 117 -11.26 -13.97 3.81
N ASN A 118 -12.55 -13.68 3.91
CA ASN A 118 -13.49 -13.75 2.79
C ASN A 118 -13.52 -12.44 1.97
N MET A 119 -13.00 -11.35 2.51
CA MET A 119 -12.93 -10.07 1.82
C MET A 119 -11.63 -9.95 1.01
N ASN A 120 -11.70 -9.23 -0.10
CA ASN A 120 -10.49 -8.83 -0.81
C ASN A 120 -9.87 -7.56 -0.18
N ILE A 121 -8.64 -7.25 -0.54
CA ILE A 121 -7.88 -6.17 0.08
C ILE A 121 -8.51 -4.79 -0.18
N VAL A 122 -9.18 -4.61 -1.31
CA VAL A 122 -9.85 -3.36 -1.70
C VAL A 122 -11.09 -3.15 -0.84
N ASP A 123 -11.89 -4.21 -0.66
CA ASP A 123 -13.11 -4.13 0.16
C ASP A 123 -12.77 -3.85 1.63
N ILE A 124 -11.69 -4.45 2.15
CA ILE A 124 -11.19 -4.15 3.51
C ILE A 124 -10.81 -2.66 3.60
N ALA A 125 -10.05 -2.14 2.63
CA ALA A 125 -9.65 -0.74 2.62
C ALA A 125 -10.85 0.20 2.53
N MET A 126 -11.88 -0.17 1.74
CA MET A 126 -13.13 0.59 1.63
C MET A 126 -13.89 0.62 2.94
N GLU A 127 -14.03 -0.51 3.62
CA GLU A 127 -14.74 -0.59 4.89
C GLU A 127 -14.04 0.23 5.99
N ILE A 128 -12.70 0.17 6.06
CA ILE A 128 -11.94 1.04 6.97
C ILE A 128 -12.12 2.53 6.60
N LEU A 129 -12.17 2.84 5.29
CA LEU A 129 -12.37 4.21 4.82
C LEU A 129 -13.75 4.76 5.19
N GLU A 130 -14.79 3.92 5.16
CA GLU A 130 -16.18 4.29 5.39
C GLU A 130 -16.53 4.34 6.89
N TYR A 131 -16.10 3.34 7.65
CA TYR A 131 -16.51 3.15 9.05
C TYR A 131 -15.38 3.34 10.06
N GLY A 132 -14.13 3.33 9.61
CA GLY A 132 -12.95 3.49 10.46
C GLY A 132 -12.42 4.92 10.50
N SER A 133 -11.27 5.08 11.13
CA SER A 133 -10.52 6.34 11.19
C SER A 133 -9.45 6.41 10.11
N SER A 134 -9.04 7.65 9.75
CA SER A 134 -7.87 7.87 8.89
C SER A 134 -6.61 7.21 9.45
N SER A 135 -6.47 7.20 10.78
CA SER A 135 -5.34 6.53 11.46
C SER A 135 -5.30 5.03 11.22
N GLU A 136 -6.45 4.36 11.30
CA GLU A 136 -6.54 2.92 11.02
C GLU A 136 -6.18 2.61 9.56
N LEU A 137 -6.66 3.42 8.62
CA LEU A 137 -6.33 3.25 7.21
C LEU A 137 -4.83 3.49 6.93
N GLU A 138 -4.21 4.45 7.60
CA GLU A 138 -2.78 4.71 7.52
C GLU A 138 -1.95 3.54 8.05
N PHE A 139 -2.32 2.98 9.21
CA PHE A 139 -1.67 1.78 9.75
C PHE A 139 -1.93 0.54 8.89
N PHE A 140 -3.12 0.39 8.33
CA PHE A 140 -3.43 -0.70 7.40
C PHE A 140 -2.51 -0.66 6.18
N PHE A 141 -2.36 0.48 5.51
CA PHE A 141 -1.46 0.60 4.37
C PHE A 141 0.02 0.51 4.78
N GLY A 142 0.39 1.02 5.94
CA GLY A 142 1.72 0.86 6.49
C GLY A 142 2.09 -0.59 6.75
N ALA A 143 1.18 -1.36 7.35
CA ALA A 143 1.38 -2.78 7.63
C ALA A 143 1.43 -3.62 6.36
N THR A 144 0.52 -3.40 5.39
CA THR A 144 0.58 -4.10 4.09
C THR A 144 1.89 -3.81 3.36
N TRP A 145 2.38 -2.56 3.39
CA TRP A 145 3.69 -2.22 2.84
C TRP A 145 4.85 -2.94 3.55
N ALA A 146 4.82 -3.03 4.86
CA ALA A 146 5.86 -3.74 5.63
C ALA A 146 5.84 -5.25 5.40
N ILE A 147 4.65 -5.86 5.26
CA ILE A 147 4.49 -7.27 4.86
C ILE A 147 5.11 -7.48 3.49
N TRP A 148 4.84 -6.60 2.52
CA TRP A 148 5.43 -6.66 1.18
C TRP A 148 6.95 -6.47 1.19
N TYR A 149 7.46 -5.56 2.01
CA TYR A 149 8.88 -5.35 2.20
C TYR A 149 9.56 -6.61 2.73
N ASN A 150 9.00 -7.26 3.77
CA ASN A 150 9.50 -8.52 4.29
C ASN A 150 9.42 -9.66 3.26
N ARG A 151 8.33 -9.74 2.49
CA ARG A 151 8.20 -10.69 1.37
C ARG A 151 9.33 -10.54 0.35
N ASN A 152 9.66 -9.32 -0.02
CA ASN A 152 10.75 -9.06 -0.95
C ASN A 152 12.12 -9.46 -0.36
N ARG A 153 12.33 -9.26 0.94
CA ARG A 153 13.53 -9.78 1.62
C ARG A 153 13.63 -11.29 1.58
N ILE A 154 12.51 -12.00 1.71
CA ILE A 154 12.49 -13.46 1.56
C ILE A 154 12.94 -13.86 0.15
N VAL A 155 12.41 -13.20 -0.87
CA VAL A 155 12.69 -13.54 -2.28
C VAL A 155 14.12 -13.20 -2.70
N TYR A 156 14.63 -12.03 -2.30
CA TYR A 156 15.91 -11.52 -2.81
C TYR A 156 17.08 -11.71 -1.83
N GLU A 157 16.82 -11.79 -0.54
CA GLU A 157 17.84 -11.82 0.51
C GLU A 157 17.80 -13.14 1.32
N SER A 158 16.85 -14.04 1.03
CA SER A 158 16.59 -15.28 1.82
C SER A 158 16.45 -14.99 3.32
N SER A 159 15.94 -13.81 3.68
CA SER A 159 15.84 -13.29 5.05
C SER A 159 14.40 -12.96 5.38
N SER A 160 13.91 -13.47 6.52
CA SER A 160 12.55 -13.18 7.02
C SER A 160 12.62 -12.56 8.41
N GLN A 161 11.73 -11.62 8.69
CA GLN A 161 11.54 -11.05 10.02
C GLN A 161 10.40 -11.74 10.75
N ILE A 162 10.45 -11.71 12.08
CA ILE A 162 9.32 -12.15 12.90
C ILE A 162 8.15 -11.15 12.79
N PRO A 163 6.90 -11.60 12.93
CA PRO A 163 5.71 -10.76 12.75
C PRO A 163 5.69 -9.48 13.58
N ASP A 164 6.14 -9.54 14.83
CA ASP A 164 6.21 -8.38 15.72
C ASP A 164 7.16 -7.30 15.20
N HIS A 165 8.31 -7.69 14.64
CA HIS A 165 9.25 -6.74 14.03
C HIS A 165 8.66 -6.10 12.76
N ILE A 166 7.89 -6.85 11.96
CA ILE A 166 7.23 -6.33 10.76
C ILE A 166 6.20 -5.28 11.15
N TRP A 167 5.35 -5.57 12.16
CA TRP A 167 4.38 -4.63 12.68
C TRP A 167 5.04 -3.40 13.32
N GLY A 168 6.03 -3.63 14.18
CA GLY A 168 6.80 -2.56 14.83
C GLY A 168 7.46 -1.61 13.83
N PHE A 169 8.01 -2.15 12.73
CA PHE A 169 8.57 -1.37 11.63
C PHE A 169 7.52 -0.53 10.92
N ALA A 170 6.35 -1.10 10.59
CA ALA A 170 5.23 -0.37 10.00
C ALA A 170 4.78 0.79 10.87
N LYS A 171 4.48 0.51 12.15
CA LYS A 171 4.04 1.49 13.14
C LYS A 171 5.03 2.63 13.31
N LYS A 172 6.30 2.31 13.52
CA LYS A 172 7.38 3.29 13.66
C LYS A 172 7.45 4.20 12.45
N HIS A 173 7.41 3.63 11.24
CA HIS A 173 7.55 4.38 9.99
C HIS A 173 6.40 5.38 9.75
N ILE A 174 5.17 5.00 10.08
CA ILE A 174 4.01 5.91 10.01
C ILE A 174 4.12 7.02 11.05
N LEU A 175 4.46 6.69 12.30
CA LEU A 175 4.56 7.69 13.37
C LEU A 175 5.70 8.69 13.15
N GLU A 176 6.86 8.26 12.68
CA GLU A 176 7.98 9.15 12.34
C GLU A 176 7.60 10.12 11.21
N PHE A 177 6.90 9.64 10.18
CA PHE A 177 6.45 10.49 9.09
C PHE A 177 5.44 11.54 9.57
N ARG A 178 4.45 11.16 10.40
CA ARG A 178 3.48 12.10 11.00
C ARG A 178 4.19 13.17 11.85
N SER A 179 5.17 12.78 12.64
CA SER A 179 5.95 13.71 13.46
C SER A 179 6.73 14.71 12.62
N ALA A 180 7.31 14.27 11.51
CA ALA A 180 8.02 15.13 10.59
C ALA A 180 7.08 16.14 9.89
N LEU A 181 5.87 15.73 9.50
CA LEU A 181 4.86 16.62 8.92
C LEU A 181 4.43 17.70 9.91
N SER A 182 4.15 17.34 11.16
CA SER A 182 3.74 18.30 12.20
C SER A 182 4.84 19.30 12.54
N ALA A 183 6.10 18.87 12.57
CA ALA A 183 7.24 19.77 12.77
C ALA A 183 7.39 20.77 11.60
N SER A 184 7.19 20.32 10.37
CA SER A 184 7.27 21.19 9.18
C SER A 184 6.15 22.24 9.16
N SER A 185 4.94 21.88 9.57
CA SER A 185 3.80 22.80 9.63
C SER A 185 4.03 23.91 10.69
N GLN A 186 4.60 23.56 11.84
CA GLN A 186 4.92 24.52 12.90
C GLN A 186 6.04 25.50 12.53
N SER A 187 7.01 25.06 11.71
CA SER A 187 8.10 25.92 11.23
C SER A 187 7.58 26.94 10.20
N LEU A 188 6.66 26.56 9.33
CA LEU A 188 6.04 27.48 8.35
C LEU A 188 5.18 28.56 9.03
N SER A 189 4.35 28.19 9.99
CA SER A 189 3.51 29.15 10.72
C SER A 189 4.32 30.19 11.53
N ARG A 190 5.54 29.86 11.98
CA ARG A 190 6.45 30.81 12.64
C ARG A 190 7.12 31.79 11.67
N LEU A 191 7.23 31.47 10.40
CA LEU A 191 7.81 32.34 9.38
C LEU A 191 6.77 33.33 8.83
N GLU A 192 5.49 32.96 8.78
CA GLU A 192 4.38 33.81 8.31
C GLU A 192 3.89 34.81 9.38
N GLY A 193 4.24 34.61 10.66
CA GLY A 193 3.88 35.47 11.78
C GLY A 193 4.91 36.56 12.13
N ARG A 194 5.88 36.81 11.26
CA ARG A 194 6.87 37.89 11.37
C ARG A 194 6.67 38.91 10.25
#